data_a6e1a874d9d0ee26720e4539d2bc62f3
#
_entry.id   a6e1a874d9d0ee26720e4539d2bc62f3
#
_cell.length_a   1.000
_cell.length_b   1.000
_cell.length_c   1.000
_cell.angle_alpha   90.00
_cell.angle_beta   90.00
_cell.angle_gamma   90.00
#
_symmetry.space_group_name_H-M   'P 1'
#
loop_
_entity.id
_entity.type
_entity.pdbx_description
1 polymer ?
#
loop_
_entity_poly.entity_id
_entity_poly.type
_entity_poly.pdbx_seq_one_letter_code
_entity_poly.pdbx_strand_id
1 'polypeptide(L)'
;MNELNLEKKSFGEKVGDFLGKPVVRAILPILGLVVITLLLDALTHGKILQASSIKLMLSQVYVLMIASTGVFMIMTMGCLDFSQGSMLGIASIVVCYLSFYSNPLAIIGGMLTGAAIGAVNAFFHVKRKIPSFIVTICTMYLFRGLCSYFASKKPVAAVSTISAYNTIPIKLGITVAVLLVV
;
A
#
# COMPACT_ATOMS: atom_id res chain seq x y z
N MET A 1 -56.74 26.37 14.41
CA MET A 1 -55.82 26.52 15.55
C MET A 1 -54.83 25.36 15.51
N ASN A 2 -53.86 25.40 14.59
CA ASN A 2 -52.78 24.43 14.47
C ASN A 2 -51.59 25.05 13.73
N GLU A 3 -51.14 26.15 14.25
CA GLU A 3 -49.86 26.74 13.87
C GLU A 3 -49.03 26.82 15.13
N LEU A 4 -47.78 26.50 15.05
CA LEU A 4 -46.71 26.58 16.07
C LEU A 4 -46.26 25.25 16.70
N ASN A 5 -45.87 24.31 15.83
CA ASN A 5 -44.80 23.40 16.22
C ASN A 5 -43.73 23.33 15.12
N LEU A 6 -43.15 24.47 14.84
CA LEU A 6 -41.80 24.52 14.27
C LEU A 6 -40.81 24.17 15.40
N GLU A 7 -40.74 22.87 15.68
CA GLU A 7 -39.68 22.34 16.53
C GLU A 7 -38.35 22.87 16.02
N LYS A 8 -37.71 23.71 16.83
CA LYS A 8 -36.33 24.09 16.65
C LYS A 8 -35.52 22.79 16.69
N LYS A 9 -35.33 22.15 15.51
CA LYS A 9 -34.37 21.03 15.41
C LYS A 9 -33.11 21.39 16.12
N SER A 10 -32.72 20.59 17.10
CA SER A 10 -31.48 20.77 17.84
C SER A 10 -30.30 20.87 16.86
N PHE A 11 -29.29 21.66 17.16
CA PHE A 11 -28.10 21.81 16.32
C PHE A 11 -27.53 20.43 15.89
N GLY A 12 -27.57 19.44 16.78
CA GLY A 12 -27.15 18.06 16.50
C GLY A 12 -28.01 17.34 15.45
N GLU A 13 -29.35 17.58 15.44
CA GLU A 13 -30.24 17.00 14.43
C GLU A 13 -30.04 17.64 13.05
N LYS A 14 -29.80 18.94 13.00
CA LYS A 14 -29.48 19.64 11.73
C LYS A 14 -28.17 19.16 11.14
N VAL A 15 -27.16 18.94 11.98
CA VAL A 15 -25.85 18.36 11.57
C VAL A 15 -26.02 16.91 11.13
N GLY A 16 -26.85 16.12 11.84
CA GLY A 16 -27.15 14.74 11.48
C GLY A 16 -27.85 14.63 10.13
N ASP A 17 -28.88 15.44 9.88
CA ASP A 17 -29.60 15.50 8.60
C ASP A 17 -28.70 15.97 7.45
N PHE A 18 -27.79 16.90 7.70
CA PHE A 18 -26.81 17.37 6.71
C PHE A 18 -25.80 16.28 6.37
N LEU A 19 -25.23 15.61 7.37
CA LEU A 19 -24.30 14.50 7.20
C LEU A 19 -24.95 13.24 6.62
N GLY A 20 -26.29 13.11 6.78
CA GLY A 20 -27.09 12.01 6.23
C GLY A 20 -27.26 12.04 4.72
N LYS A 21 -27.08 13.19 4.08
CA LYS A 21 -27.23 13.33 2.63
C LYS A 21 -26.17 12.52 1.87
N PRO A 22 -26.54 11.74 0.84
CA PRO A 22 -25.60 10.87 0.11
C PRO A 22 -24.44 11.65 -0.51
N VAL A 23 -24.67 12.87 -0.96
CA VAL A 23 -23.64 13.76 -1.53
C VAL A 23 -22.63 14.18 -0.46
N VAL A 24 -23.11 14.51 0.76
CA VAL A 24 -22.24 14.93 1.86
C VAL A 24 -21.36 13.77 2.33
N ARG A 25 -21.94 12.56 2.42
CA ARG A 25 -21.17 11.34 2.74
C ARG A 25 -20.07 11.03 1.73
N ALA A 26 -20.29 11.32 0.45
CA ALA A 26 -19.28 11.14 -0.59
C ALA A 26 -18.19 12.23 -0.53
N ILE A 27 -18.54 13.47 -0.19
CA ILE A 27 -17.60 14.60 -0.16
C ILE A 27 -16.80 14.65 1.15
N LEU A 28 -17.37 14.21 2.27
CA LEU A 28 -16.75 14.30 3.60
C LEU A 28 -15.34 13.67 3.69
N PRO A 29 -15.09 12.48 3.13
CA PRO A 29 -13.73 11.90 3.12
C PRO A 29 -12.76 12.72 2.29
N ILE A 30 -13.20 13.29 1.16
CA ILE A 30 -12.37 14.13 0.29
C ILE A 30 -12.04 15.44 1.00
N LEU A 31 -13.03 16.07 1.65
CA LEU A 31 -12.83 17.27 2.45
C LEU A 31 -11.85 17.01 3.60
N GLY A 32 -12.01 15.87 4.30
CA GLY A 32 -11.10 15.47 5.36
C GLY A 32 -9.67 15.28 4.86
N LEU A 33 -9.49 14.66 3.70
CA LEU A 33 -8.17 14.50 3.07
C LEU A 33 -7.55 15.85 2.73
N VAL A 34 -8.31 16.77 2.15
CA VAL A 34 -7.84 18.12 1.80
C VAL A 34 -7.44 18.90 3.06
N VAL A 35 -8.28 18.89 4.10
CA VAL A 35 -7.98 19.57 5.37
C VAL A 35 -6.72 19.03 6.02
N ILE A 36 -6.57 17.69 6.09
CA ILE A 36 -5.38 17.05 6.67
C ILE A 36 -4.14 17.41 5.83
N THR A 37 -4.24 17.37 4.52
CA THR A 37 -3.11 17.69 3.63
C THR A 37 -2.66 19.16 3.81
N LEU A 38 -3.60 20.09 3.85
CA LEU A 38 -3.29 21.50 4.06
C LEU A 38 -2.72 21.77 5.46
N LEU A 39 -3.25 21.09 6.47
CA LEU A 39 -2.75 21.21 7.85
C LEU A 39 -1.31 20.69 7.95
N LEU A 40 -1.03 19.53 7.36
CA LEU A 40 0.31 18.95 7.34
C LEU A 40 1.27 19.81 6.49
N ASP A 41 0.81 20.38 5.39
CA ASP A 41 1.62 21.26 4.56
C ASP A 41 1.99 22.56 5.32
N ALA A 42 1.04 23.15 6.04
CA ALA A 42 1.29 24.29 6.91
C ALA A 42 2.30 23.96 8.04
N LEU A 43 2.16 22.79 8.68
CA LEU A 43 3.09 22.34 9.74
C LEU A 43 4.49 22.04 9.21
N THR A 44 4.61 21.63 7.94
CA THR A 44 5.89 21.29 7.29
C THR A 44 6.48 22.45 6.49
N HIS A 45 5.94 23.66 6.64
CA HIS A 45 6.37 24.85 5.90
C HIS A 45 6.34 24.69 4.38
N GLY A 46 5.26 24.12 3.84
CA GLY A 46 5.05 23.95 2.40
C GLY A 46 5.85 22.81 1.75
N LYS A 47 6.42 21.89 2.52
CA LYS A 47 7.24 20.79 1.97
C LYS A 47 6.43 19.69 1.32
N ILE A 48 5.18 19.49 1.72
CA ILE A 48 4.34 18.40 1.20
C ILE A 48 3.90 18.69 -0.23
N LEU A 49 3.52 19.91 -0.53
CA LEU A 49 3.07 20.33 -1.87
C LEU A 49 4.22 20.68 -2.83
N GLN A 50 5.48 20.55 -2.39
CA GLN A 50 6.61 20.70 -3.30
C GLN A 50 6.59 19.66 -4.43
N ALA A 51 7.02 20.06 -5.61
CA ALA A 51 7.06 19.18 -6.79
C ALA A 51 7.88 17.91 -6.56
N SER A 52 8.95 17.98 -5.75
CA SER A 52 9.75 16.82 -5.35
C SER A 52 8.96 15.81 -4.52
N SER A 53 8.17 16.29 -3.55
CA SER A 53 7.34 15.43 -2.70
C SER A 53 6.18 14.82 -3.48
N ILE A 54 5.53 15.58 -4.34
CA ILE A 54 4.48 15.08 -5.23
C ILE A 54 5.05 14.00 -6.17
N LYS A 55 6.23 14.20 -6.75
CA LYS A 55 6.89 13.19 -7.60
C LYS A 55 7.20 11.92 -6.81
N LEU A 56 7.63 12.05 -5.56
CA LEU A 56 7.88 10.92 -4.68
C LEU A 56 6.60 10.15 -4.37
N MET A 57 5.51 10.86 -4.02
CA MET A 57 4.20 10.25 -3.76
C MET A 57 3.67 9.50 -4.99
N LEU A 58 3.72 10.11 -6.17
CA LEU A 58 3.33 9.47 -7.43
C LEU A 58 4.17 8.21 -7.70
N SER A 59 5.46 8.27 -7.41
CA SER A 59 6.34 7.11 -7.54
C SER A 59 5.95 5.93 -6.64
N GLN A 60 5.42 6.20 -5.44
CA GLN A 60 4.96 5.18 -4.51
C GLN A 60 3.58 4.61 -4.91
N VAL A 61 2.70 5.44 -5.48
CA VAL A 61 1.36 5.01 -5.93
C VAL A 61 1.45 3.85 -6.92
N TYR A 62 2.40 3.85 -7.86
CA TYR A 62 2.56 2.74 -8.82
C TYR A 62 2.86 1.41 -8.13
N VAL A 63 3.69 1.41 -7.09
CA VAL A 63 4.01 0.20 -6.32
C VAL A 63 2.76 -0.30 -5.60
N LEU A 64 1.98 0.61 -5.00
CA LEU A 64 0.73 0.26 -4.33
C LEU A 64 -0.32 -0.27 -5.29
N MET A 65 -0.43 0.28 -6.50
CA MET A 65 -1.33 -0.22 -7.54
C MET A 65 -1.01 -1.66 -7.94
N ILE A 66 0.26 -1.97 -8.19
CA ILE A 66 0.70 -3.34 -8.52
C ILE A 66 0.44 -4.28 -7.34
N ALA A 67 0.78 -3.88 -6.12
CA ALA A 67 0.53 -4.68 -4.93
C ALA A 67 -0.97 -4.92 -4.69
N SER A 68 -1.82 -3.92 -4.91
CA SER A 68 -3.27 -4.04 -4.72
C SER A 68 -3.92 -5.00 -5.70
N THR A 69 -3.41 -5.15 -6.93
CA THR A 69 -3.92 -6.17 -7.86
C THR A 69 -3.66 -7.59 -7.35
N GLY A 70 -2.49 -7.83 -6.76
CA GLY A 70 -2.20 -9.10 -6.10
C GLY A 70 -3.12 -9.39 -4.91
N VAL A 71 -3.38 -8.37 -4.06
CA VAL A 71 -4.36 -8.48 -2.95
C VAL A 71 -5.75 -8.77 -3.48
N PHE A 72 -6.16 -8.07 -4.53
CA PHE A 72 -7.47 -8.25 -5.13
C PHE A 72 -7.69 -9.69 -5.59
N MET A 73 -6.70 -10.30 -6.27
CA MET A 73 -6.77 -11.72 -6.67
C MET A 73 -6.95 -12.66 -5.48
N ILE A 74 -6.24 -12.43 -4.38
CA ILE A 74 -6.35 -13.24 -3.17
C ILE A 74 -7.72 -13.05 -2.51
N MET A 75 -8.23 -11.81 -2.49
CA MET A 75 -9.56 -11.50 -1.94
C MET A 75 -10.70 -12.12 -2.75
N THR A 76 -10.59 -12.22 -4.07
CA THR A 76 -11.59 -12.91 -4.91
C THR A 76 -11.68 -14.40 -4.59
N MET A 77 -10.62 -15.00 -4.07
CA MET A 77 -10.60 -16.39 -3.57
C MET A 77 -11.16 -16.52 -2.14
N GLY A 78 -11.68 -15.45 -1.54
CA GLY A 78 -12.19 -15.42 -0.16
C GLY A 78 -11.09 -15.46 0.91
N CYS A 79 -9.83 -15.22 0.54
CA CYS A 79 -8.68 -15.22 1.43
C CYS A 79 -8.22 -13.79 1.76
N LEU A 80 -7.55 -13.62 2.91
CA LEU A 80 -6.94 -12.36 3.31
C LEU A 80 -5.42 -12.57 3.42
N ASP A 81 -4.65 -11.64 2.83
CA ASP A 81 -3.19 -11.64 2.92
C ASP A 81 -2.66 -10.33 3.51
N PHE A 82 -2.19 -10.43 4.76
CA PHE A 82 -1.56 -9.32 5.47
C PHE A 82 -0.03 -9.30 5.33
N SER A 83 0.57 -10.32 4.68
CA SER A 83 2.02 -10.46 4.58
C SER A 83 2.67 -9.57 3.52
N GLN A 84 1.91 -8.93 2.65
CA GLN A 84 2.40 -8.21 1.46
C GLN A 84 3.44 -7.14 1.76
N GLY A 85 3.23 -6.32 2.79
CA GLY A 85 4.20 -5.28 3.15
C GLY A 85 5.55 -5.84 3.58
N SER A 86 5.56 -6.93 4.35
CA SER A 86 6.79 -7.60 4.77
C SER A 86 7.44 -8.40 3.64
N MET A 87 6.63 -8.97 2.73
CA MET A 87 7.09 -9.62 1.51
C MET A 87 7.83 -8.64 0.61
N LEU A 88 7.28 -7.44 0.39
CA LEU A 88 7.95 -6.36 -0.34
C LEU A 88 9.26 -5.94 0.34
N GLY A 89 9.27 -5.89 1.69
CA GLY A 89 10.47 -5.57 2.45
C GLY A 89 11.60 -6.58 2.22
N ILE A 90 11.34 -7.87 2.36
CA ILE A 90 12.34 -8.92 2.12
C ILE A 90 12.76 -8.95 0.65
N ALA A 91 11.81 -8.90 -0.29
CA ALA A 91 12.12 -8.88 -1.71
C ALA A 91 13.02 -7.70 -2.08
N SER A 92 12.78 -6.51 -1.53
CA SER A 92 13.64 -5.34 -1.76
C SER A 92 15.04 -5.52 -1.22
N ILE A 93 15.20 -6.14 -0.05
CA ILE A 93 16.53 -6.48 0.51
C ILE A 93 17.27 -7.44 -0.43
N VAL A 94 16.62 -8.51 -0.89
CA VAL A 94 17.21 -9.47 -1.83
C VAL A 94 17.61 -8.78 -3.14
N VAL A 95 16.73 -7.94 -3.70
CA VAL A 95 17.03 -7.14 -4.89
C VAL A 95 18.27 -6.26 -4.67
N CYS A 96 18.34 -5.57 -3.54
CA CYS A 96 19.51 -4.73 -3.22
C CYS A 96 20.79 -5.54 -3.15
N TYR A 97 20.81 -6.68 -2.48
CA TYR A 97 22.01 -7.53 -2.40
C TYR A 97 22.41 -8.09 -3.76
N LEU A 98 21.47 -8.60 -4.55
CA LEU A 98 21.77 -9.18 -5.86
C LEU A 98 22.13 -8.12 -6.91
N SER A 99 21.73 -6.87 -6.70
CA SER A 99 22.05 -5.75 -7.61
C SER A 99 23.56 -5.47 -7.71
N PHE A 100 24.33 -5.88 -6.71
CA PHE A 100 25.80 -5.76 -6.76
C PHE A 100 26.45 -6.73 -7.75
N TYR A 101 25.75 -7.82 -8.11
CA TYR A 101 26.24 -8.82 -9.06
C TYR A 101 25.73 -8.55 -10.47
N SER A 102 24.41 -8.47 -10.65
CA SER A 102 23.79 -8.10 -11.92
C SER A 102 22.34 -7.65 -11.76
N ASN A 103 21.89 -6.73 -12.62
CA ASN A 103 20.51 -6.24 -12.60
C ASN A 103 19.48 -7.32 -12.94
N PRO A 104 19.65 -8.16 -13.97
CA PRO A 104 18.71 -9.24 -14.26
C PRO A 104 18.57 -10.23 -13.09
N LEU A 105 19.69 -10.58 -12.45
CA LEU A 105 19.71 -11.49 -11.32
C LEU A 105 18.92 -10.89 -10.12
N ALA A 106 19.05 -9.59 -9.90
CA ALA A 106 18.32 -8.90 -8.84
C ALA A 106 16.79 -8.95 -9.06
N ILE A 107 16.33 -8.69 -10.27
CA ILE A 107 14.90 -8.74 -10.63
C ILE A 107 14.37 -10.16 -10.44
N ILE A 108 15.03 -11.16 -11.01
CA ILE A 108 14.65 -12.56 -10.87
C ILE A 108 14.64 -12.99 -9.39
N GLY A 109 15.67 -12.62 -8.64
CA GLY A 109 15.76 -12.90 -7.21
C GLY A 109 14.61 -12.31 -6.39
N GLY A 110 14.23 -11.07 -6.67
CA GLY A 110 13.06 -10.44 -6.05
C GLY A 110 11.75 -11.17 -6.36
N MET A 111 11.53 -11.55 -7.62
CA MET A 111 10.35 -12.30 -8.05
C MET A 111 10.30 -13.68 -7.39
N LEU A 112 11.41 -14.40 -7.36
CA LEU A 112 11.51 -15.73 -6.73
C LEU A 112 11.28 -15.64 -5.22
N THR A 113 11.77 -14.60 -4.57
CA THR A 113 11.54 -14.37 -3.14
C THR A 113 10.06 -14.17 -2.84
N GLY A 114 9.37 -13.33 -3.60
CA GLY A 114 7.92 -13.15 -3.47
C GLY A 114 7.14 -14.44 -3.73
N ALA A 115 7.48 -15.17 -4.78
CA ALA A 115 6.86 -16.45 -5.12
C ALA A 115 7.09 -17.51 -4.02
N ALA A 116 8.29 -17.61 -3.46
CA ALA A 116 8.62 -18.54 -2.39
C ALA A 116 7.80 -18.25 -1.12
N ILE A 117 7.68 -16.99 -0.72
CA ILE A 117 6.88 -16.59 0.46
C ILE A 117 5.40 -16.88 0.22
N GLY A 118 4.88 -16.55 -0.96
CA GLY A 118 3.51 -16.88 -1.36
C GLY A 118 3.24 -18.37 -1.36
N ALA A 119 4.17 -19.19 -1.87
CA ALA A 119 4.08 -20.65 -1.85
C ALA A 119 4.05 -21.23 -0.42
N VAL A 120 4.84 -20.66 0.51
CA VAL A 120 4.83 -21.06 1.92
C VAL A 120 3.47 -20.74 2.54
N ASN A 121 2.94 -19.52 2.32
CA ASN A 121 1.61 -19.14 2.82
C ASN A 121 0.52 -20.07 2.25
N ALA A 122 0.54 -20.33 0.95
CA ALA A 122 -0.39 -21.23 0.30
C ALA A 122 -0.29 -22.68 0.83
N PHE A 123 0.91 -23.17 1.07
CA PHE A 123 1.13 -24.49 1.64
C PHE A 123 0.45 -24.66 3.01
N PHE A 124 0.65 -23.72 3.92
CA PHE A 124 0.04 -23.76 5.25
C PHE A 124 -1.48 -23.60 5.18
N HIS A 125 -1.96 -22.72 4.31
CA HIS A 125 -3.39 -22.51 4.15
C HIS A 125 -4.08 -23.75 3.54
N VAL A 126 -3.59 -24.24 2.40
CA VAL A 126 -4.24 -25.32 1.64
C VAL A 126 -4.01 -26.68 2.25
N LYS A 127 -2.74 -27.04 2.53
CA LYS A 127 -2.41 -28.38 3.05
C LYS A 127 -2.70 -28.54 4.54
N ARG A 128 -2.46 -27.53 5.34
CA ARG A 128 -2.69 -27.58 6.79
C ARG A 128 -4.05 -27.04 7.20
N LYS A 129 -4.84 -26.52 6.25
CA LYS A 129 -6.18 -25.95 6.48
C LYS A 129 -6.20 -24.86 7.54
N ILE A 130 -5.09 -24.15 7.71
CA ILE A 130 -5.01 -23.02 8.64
C ILE A 130 -5.66 -21.80 7.96
N PRO A 131 -6.53 -21.03 8.64
CA PRO A 131 -7.11 -19.82 8.09
C PRO A 131 -6.05 -18.87 7.51
N SER A 132 -6.27 -18.35 6.29
CA SER A 132 -5.28 -17.54 5.56
C SER A 132 -4.78 -16.35 6.35
N PHE A 133 -5.68 -15.67 7.09
CA PHE A 133 -5.30 -14.51 7.89
C PHE A 133 -4.31 -14.86 9.02
N ILE A 134 -4.42 -16.03 9.64
CA ILE A 134 -3.49 -16.48 10.69
C ILE A 134 -2.10 -16.71 10.09
N VAL A 135 -2.04 -17.46 8.98
CA VAL A 135 -0.78 -17.76 8.28
C VAL A 135 -0.09 -16.46 7.87
N THR A 136 -0.83 -15.55 7.23
CA THR A 136 -0.25 -14.33 6.68
C THR A 136 0.14 -13.31 7.74
N ILE A 137 -0.55 -13.25 8.88
CA ILE A 137 -0.12 -12.44 10.04
C ILE A 137 1.18 -13.00 10.64
N CYS A 138 1.27 -14.33 10.86
CA CYS A 138 2.50 -14.95 11.34
C CYS A 138 3.68 -14.67 10.41
N THR A 139 3.47 -14.86 9.10
CA THR A 139 4.47 -14.58 8.07
C THR A 139 4.85 -13.10 8.03
N MET A 140 3.90 -12.21 8.17
CA MET A 140 4.14 -10.76 8.25
C MET A 140 5.11 -10.40 9.38
N TYR A 141 4.86 -10.87 10.60
CA TYR A 141 5.73 -10.58 11.74
C TYR A 141 7.10 -11.24 11.62
N LEU A 142 7.16 -12.48 11.12
CA LEU A 142 8.41 -13.19 10.86
C LEU A 142 9.31 -12.38 9.91
N PHE A 143 8.79 -12.03 8.75
CA PHE A 143 9.58 -11.31 7.74
C PHE A 143 9.83 -9.87 8.12
N ARG A 144 8.94 -9.22 8.88
CA ARG A 144 9.20 -7.89 9.42
C ARG A 144 10.37 -7.89 10.40
N GLY A 145 10.44 -8.92 11.26
CA GLY A 145 11.59 -9.14 12.14
C GLY A 145 12.89 -9.37 11.37
N LEU A 146 12.85 -10.19 10.32
CA LEU A 146 14.00 -10.43 9.44
C LEU A 146 14.44 -9.16 8.71
N CYS A 147 13.52 -8.36 8.18
CA CYS A 147 13.82 -7.07 7.57
C CYS A 147 14.56 -6.15 8.56
N SER A 148 14.06 -6.03 9.77
CA SER A 148 14.69 -5.22 10.82
C SER A 148 16.11 -5.71 11.17
N TYR A 149 16.28 -7.02 11.27
CA TYR A 149 17.57 -7.64 11.53
C TYR A 149 18.60 -7.35 10.42
N PHE A 150 18.22 -7.53 9.15
CA PHE A 150 19.12 -7.27 8.02
C PHE A 150 19.42 -5.77 7.88
N ALA A 151 18.43 -4.90 8.06
CA ALA A 151 18.61 -3.45 8.01
C ALA A 151 19.53 -2.93 9.12
N SER A 152 19.55 -3.57 10.30
CA SER A 152 20.42 -3.17 11.40
C SER A 152 21.89 -3.56 11.21
N LYS A 153 22.16 -4.63 10.45
CA LYS A 153 23.54 -5.14 10.25
C LYS A 153 24.33 -4.39 9.18
N LYS A 154 23.69 -3.99 8.10
CA LYS A 154 24.32 -3.20 7.01
C LYS A 154 23.27 -2.28 6.39
N PRO A 155 23.61 -1.02 6.09
CA PRO A 155 22.72 -0.17 5.33
C PRO A 155 22.48 -0.83 3.96
N VAL A 156 21.21 -1.15 3.68
CA VAL A 156 20.81 -1.77 2.41
C VAL A 156 20.64 -0.64 1.39
N ALA A 157 21.64 -0.45 0.56
CA ALA A 157 21.59 0.53 -0.52
C ALA A 157 21.59 -0.20 -1.87
N ALA A 158 20.66 0.21 -2.76
CA ALA A 158 20.65 -0.30 -4.13
C ALA A 158 21.78 0.35 -4.95
N VAL A 159 22.34 -0.41 -5.88
CA VAL A 159 23.30 0.14 -6.86
C VAL A 159 22.57 1.13 -7.77
N SER A 160 23.27 2.22 -8.13
CA SER A 160 22.73 3.31 -8.97
C SER A 160 22.13 2.83 -10.29
N THR A 161 22.60 1.72 -10.85
CA THR A 161 22.14 1.12 -12.09
C THR A 161 20.69 0.60 -12.00
N ILE A 162 20.27 0.04 -10.87
CA ILE A 162 18.85 -0.33 -10.66
C ILE A 162 17.97 0.92 -10.46
N SER A 163 18.52 1.97 -9.88
CA SER A 163 17.83 3.24 -9.76
C SER A 163 17.43 3.83 -11.13
N ALA A 164 18.18 3.53 -12.19
CA ALA A 164 17.83 3.95 -13.55
C ALA A 164 16.51 3.37 -14.06
N TYR A 165 16.12 2.17 -13.60
CA TYR A 165 14.82 1.57 -13.94
C TYR A 165 13.64 2.18 -13.13
N ASN A 166 13.93 3.00 -12.13
CA ASN A 166 12.94 3.65 -11.27
C ASN A 166 12.33 4.91 -11.91
N THR A 167 12.15 4.90 -13.23
CA THR A 167 11.56 6.01 -13.97
C THR A 167 10.03 5.89 -14.09
N ILE A 168 9.34 7.02 -14.12
CA ILE A 168 7.88 7.07 -14.20
C ILE A 168 7.33 6.28 -15.39
N PRO A 169 7.86 6.40 -16.63
CA PRO A 169 7.33 5.69 -17.80
C PRO A 169 7.45 4.16 -17.67
N ILE A 170 8.55 3.67 -17.09
CA ILE A 170 8.72 2.21 -16.88
C ILE A 170 7.70 1.71 -15.84
N LYS A 171 7.52 2.43 -14.75
CA LYS A 171 6.52 2.07 -13.72
C LYS A 171 5.11 2.08 -14.27
N LEU A 172 4.77 3.10 -15.04
CA LEU A 172 3.47 3.21 -15.71
C LEU A 172 3.24 2.02 -16.65
N GLY A 173 4.24 1.68 -17.48
CA GLY A 173 4.17 0.55 -18.42
C GLY A 173 3.94 -0.77 -17.70
N ILE A 174 4.70 -1.06 -16.63
CA ILE A 174 4.53 -2.28 -15.83
C ILE A 174 3.15 -2.29 -15.15
N THR A 175 2.71 -1.17 -14.58
CA THR A 175 1.40 -1.08 -13.91
C THR A 175 0.26 -1.35 -14.89
N VAL A 176 0.31 -0.75 -16.07
CA VAL A 176 -0.70 -0.96 -17.13
C VAL A 176 -0.67 -2.42 -17.60
N ALA A 177 0.52 -3.00 -17.82
CA ALA A 177 0.65 -4.40 -18.22
C ALA A 177 0.04 -5.35 -17.18
N VAL A 178 0.31 -5.13 -15.88
CA VAL A 178 -0.27 -5.93 -14.80
C VAL A 178 -1.78 -5.79 -14.72
N LEU A 179 -2.30 -4.56 -14.87
CA LEU A 179 -3.75 -4.31 -14.86
C LEU A 179 -4.49 -4.91 -16.06
N LEU A 180 -3.81 -5.07 -17.20
CA LEU A 180 -4.41 -5.70 -18.39
C LEU A 180 -4.44 -7.24 -18.31
N VAL A 181 -3.58 -7.83 -17.50
CA VAL A 181 -3.51 -9.30 -17.30
C VAL A 181 -4.48 -9.78 -16.23
N VAL A 182 -4.92 -8.91 -15.33
CA VAL A 182 -5.86 -9.21 -14.22
C VAL A 182 -7.27 -8.82 -14.58
#